data_269bcd7bfb3d142f7b98e6be0cc79e6a
#
_entry.id   269bcd7bfb3d142f7b98e6be0cc79e6a
#
_cell.length_a   1.000
_cell.length_b   1.000
_cell.length_c   1.000
_cell.angle_alpha   90.00
_cell.angle_beta   90.00
_cell.angle_gamma   90.00
#
_symmetry.space_group_name_H-M   'P 1'
#
loop_
_entity.id
_entity.type
_entity.pdbx_description
1 polymer ?
#
loop_
_entity_poly.entity_id
_entity_poly.type
_entity_poly.pdbx_seq_one_letter_code
_entity_poly.pdbx_strand_id
1 'polypeptide(L)'
;MSDQQGSNDLPAEDTSFLHNLLEPLQSLDWINLSWLAGVVFALVVLFAAGLKVPARLAFTSRIASATLVAVAAVAVTILANVALFRHDAHLDLTHEKSFTPSAESREVVRRLSRRIEVVYFYQKQNQAARALGAMLRQLERLNGNFSVQLIDADQNPALASSQGVRTYNSAVLRLDERRVEVITTDDREIALGVLRLLRTREIVICFASGHGQYDIDNFEFHTHFEGAHNHSHDASGTGVVLMEQHGLGRLRRAIEKLGLVARKVSFATGQPIPDDCAAMVEANPRTPYSSGETDVLRRYLERGGSAMFLIEPDYTLDESIAALLASAGIAVRDGVIVDPTEHYFTDEQMIAVSRYGSHPATRGLALSFYPGARPLEVLPAPGVKVTPLAASSADSYVIANRLGERTKANSGPRASQIISLAAEGRLHGSAAAFRMIVAGDADFASNSFFPYLANSDAVLAGLAWLTREERAPAIKPPVEVLPTVSLTGEQMRGIFLVTVLLIPGLIAFAGSAMWWWRR
;
A
#
# COMPACT_ATOMS: atom_id res chain seq x y z
N MET A 1 37.59 -6.84 -39.09
CA MET A 1 38.36 -7.07 -37.85
C MET A 1 37.89 -6.05 -36.85
N SER A 2 37.03 -6.47 -35.98
CA SER A 2 36.77 -5.91 -34.66
C SER A 2 35.60 -6.66 -34.05
N ASP A 3 35.88 -7.30 -32.93
CA ASP A 3 35.09 -8.28 -32.23
C ASP A 3 33.78 -7.73 -31.66
N GLN A 4 32.68 -8.44 -31.92
CA GLN A 4 31.47 -8.38 -31.14
C GLN A 4 31.61 -9.38 -29.96
N GLN A 5 31.83 -8.87 -28.75
CA GLN A 5 31.61 -9.62 -27.54
C GLN A 5 30.13 -9.49 -27.16
N GLY A 6 29.38 -10.57 -27.36
CA GLY A 6 28.06 -10.76 -26.81
C GLY A 6 28.16 -11.01 -25.32
N SER A 7 27.63 -10.11 -24.52
CA SER A 7 27.36 -10.35 -23.10
C SER A 7 26.11 -11.23 -22.97
N ASN A 8 26.27 -12.46 -22.52
CA ASN A 8 25.19 -13.31 -22.05
C ASN A 8 24.72 -12.79 -20.68
N ASP A 9 23.73 -11.93 -20.68
CA ASP A 9 22.98 -11.63 -19.47
C ASP A 9 21.92 -12.73 -19.25
N LEU A 10 22.21 -13.63 -18.30
CA LEU A 10 21.24 -14.57 -17.76
C LEU A 10 20.16 -13.80 -16.96
N PRO A 11 18.89 -14.20 -17.01
CA PRO A 11 17.81 -13.47 -16.35
C PRO A 11 17.96 -13.51 -14.82
N ALA A 12 17.74 -12.34 -14.20
CA ALA A 12 17.90 -12.06 -12.77
C ALA A 12 16.79 -12.65 -11.87
N GLU A 13 16.16 -13.75 -12.27
CA GLU A 13 14.97 -14.29 -11.55
C GLU A 13 15.29 -15.27 -10.41
N ASP A 14 16.53 -15.76 -10.26
CA ASP A 14 16.82 -16.82 -9.28
C ASP A 14 17.39 -16.33 -7.94
N THR A 15 17.69 -15.05 -7.82
CA THR A 15 18.21 -14.48 -6.57
C THR A 15 17.13 -14.13 -5.54
N SER A 16 15.89 -13.92 -5.97
CA SER A 16 14.78 -13.53 -5.08
C SER A 16 14.32 -14.68 -4.16
N PHE A 17 14.33 -15.92 -4.65
CA PHE A 17 13.95 -17.09 -3.86
C PHE A 17 14.96 -17.36 -2.74
N LEU A 18 16.26 -17.37 -3.05
CA LEU A 18 17.32 -17.55 -2.07
C LEU A 18 17.41 -16.37 -1.10
N HIS A 19 17.17 -15.14 -1.56
CA HIS A 19 17.15 -13.95 -0.69
C HIS A 19 16.00 -14.03 0.31
N ASN A 20 14.79 -14.40 -0.13
CA ASN A 20 13.63 -14.58 0.74
C ASN A 20 13.77 -15.76 1.71
N LEU A 21 14.55 -16.78 1.34
CA LEU A 21 14.85 -17.93 2.20
C LEU A 21 15.92 -17.60 3.25
N LEU A 22 16.86 -16.72 2.92
CA LEU A 22 17.98 -16.34 3.79
C LEU A 22 17.69 -15.13 4.68
N GLU A 23 16.74 -14.28 4.31
CA GLU A 23 16.35 -13.10 5.10
C GLU A 23 15.92 -13.45 6.55
N PRO A 24 15.13 -14.53 6.79
CA PRO A 24 14.82 -14.97 8.15
C PRO A 24 16.04 -15.47 8.94
N LEU A 25 17.07 -15.96 8.24
CA LEU A 25 18.31 -16.44 8.87
C LEU A 25 19.22 -15.28 9.28
N GLN A 26 19.15 -14.13 8.60
CA GLN A 26 19.89 -12.92 8.96
C GLN A 26 19.33 -12.21 10.21
N SER A 27 18.08 -12.47 10.57
CA SER A 27 17.45 -11.95 11.79
C SER A 27 17.65 -12.87 13.01
N LEU A 28 18.23 -14.04 12.85
CA LEU A 28 18.59 -14.94 13.94
C LEU A 28 19.87 -14.43 14.62
N ASP A 29 19.76 -14.07 15.91
CA ASP A 29 20.92 -13.81 16.73
C ASP A 29 21.92 -14.98 16.66
N TRP A 30 23.21 -14.69 16.55
CA TRP A 30 24.30 -15.69 16.50
C TRP A 30 24.22 -16.75 17.62
N ILE A 31 23.64 -16.38 18.76
CA ILE A 31 23.39 -17.26 19.90
C ILE A 31 22.40 -18.36 19.53
N ASN A 32 21.30 -18.01 18.85
CA ASN A 32 20.24 -18.95 18.42
C ASN A 32 20.74 -19.89 17.32
N LEU A 33 21.56 -19.38 16.41
CA LEU A 33 22.18 -20.19 15.36
C LEU A 33 23.17 -21.19 15.90
N SER A 34 23.97 -20.81 16.89
CA SER A 34 24.95 -21.70 17.55
C SER A 34 24.29 -22.83 18.34
N TRP A 35 23.14 -22.55 19.01
CA TRP A 35 22.36 -23.57 19.70
C TRP A 35 21.73 -24.56 18.72
N LEU A 36 21.15 -24.09 17.63
CA LEU A 36 20.57 -24.93 16.58
C LEU A 36 21.64 -25.83 15.95
N ALA A 37 22.81 -25.26 15.63
CA ALA A 37 23.94 -26.01 15.10
C ALA A 37 24.45 -27.05 16.12
N GLY A 38 24.50 -26.71 17.40
CA GLY A 38 24.85 -27.64 18.48
C GLY A 38 23.89 -28.81 18.61
N VAL A 39 22.59 -28.57 18.52
CA VAL A 39 21.55 -29.62 18.56
C VAL A 39 21.65 -30.54 17.35
N VAL A 40 21.77 -29.97 16.13
CA VAL A 40 21.94 -30.75 14.89
C VAL A 40 23.22 -31.59 14.95
N PHE A 41 24.34 -31.03 15.41
CA PHE A 41 25.60 -31.75 15.60
C PHE A 41 25.44 -32.89 16.59
N ALA A 42 24.80 -32.68 17.76
CA ALA A 42 24.55 -33.73 18.75
C ALA A 42 23.68 -34.85 18.18
N LEU A 43 22.64 -34.55 17.39
CA LEU A 43 21.80 -35.54 16.72
C LEU A 43 22.60 -36.37 15.70
N VAL A 44 23.47 -35.73 14.90
CA VAL A 44 24.33 -36.40 13.93
C VAL A 44 25.32 -37.31 14.61
N VAL A 45 25.93 -36.86 15.72
CA VAL A 45 26.87 -37.67 16.51
C VAL A 45 26.16 -38.88 17.12
N LEU A 46 24.97 -38.71 17.70
CA LEU A 46 24.17 -39.80 18.26
C LEU A 46 23.76 -40.81 17.19
N PHE A 47 23.33 -40.32 16.01
CA PHE A 47 23.01 -41.18 14.88
C PHE A 47 24.21 -41.97 14.38
N ALA A 48 25.38 -41.32 14.22
CA ALA A 48 26.61 -41.93 13.78
C ALA A 48 27.15 -42.97 14.83
N ALA A 49 26.99 -42.66 16.14
CA ALA A 49 27.32 -43.60 17.21
C ALA A 49 26.40 -44.83 17.19
N GLY A 50 25.10 -44.63 16.94
CA GLY A 50 24.12 -45.73 16.79
C GLY A 50 24.43 -46.67 15.64
N LEU A 51 24.98 -46.14 14.52
CA LEU A 51 25.40 -46.95 13.35
C LEU A 51 26.64 -47.80 13.56
N LYS A 52 27.51 -47.45 14.54
CA LYS A 52 28.81 -48.13 14.80
C LYS A 52 28.74 -49.20 15.87
N VAL A 53 27.58 -49.57 16.40
CA VAL A 53 27.46 -50.65 17.40
C VAL A 53 27.78 -51.99 16.76
N PRO A 54 28.90 -52.67 17.15
CA PRO A 54 29.30 -53.90 16.46
C PRO A 54 28.31 -55.03 16.72
N ALA A 55 28.00 -55.77 15.65
CA ALA A 55 27.02 -56.87 15.66
C ALA A 55 27.41 -58.04 16.62
N ARG A 56 28.59 -58.02 17.21
CA ARG A 56 29.16 -59.10 18.05
C ARG A 56 29.02 -58.90 19.56
N LEU A 57 28.38 -57.80 20.01
CA LEU A 57 28.16 -57.59 21.46
C LEU A 57 27.09 -58.54 22.00
N ALA A 58 27.28 -59.02 23.26
CA ALA A 58 26.27 -59.85 23.94
C ALA A 58 24.89 -59.16 24.00
N PHE A 59 23.81 -59.92 24.02
CA PHE A 59 22.43 -59.42 23.97
C PHE A 59 22.16 -58.33 25.02
N THR A 60 22.66 -58.50 26.23
CA THR A 60 22.56 -57.55 27.36
C THR A 60 23.26 -56.20 27.06
N SER A 61 24.40 -56.20 26.41
CA SER A 61 25.15 -55.00 26.05
C SER A 61 24.50 -54.25 24.87
N ARG A 62 23.82 -54.97 23.97
CA ARG A 62 23.03 -54.34 22.89
C ARG A 62 21.80 -53.66 23.43
N ILE A 63 21.08 -54.27 24.39
CA ILE A 63 19.93 -53.64 25.05
C ILE A 63 20.40 -52.39 25.80
N ALA A 64 21.49 -52.48 26.60
CA ALA A 64 22.03 -51.34 27.32
C ALA A 64 22.43 -50.18 26.40
N SER A 65 23.07 -50.48 25.26
CA SER A 65 23.43 -49.47 24.25
C SER A 65 22.24 -48.87 23.57
N ALA A 66 21.22 -49.67 23.20
CA ALA A 66 19.99 -49.18 22.61
C ALA A 66 19.20 -48.30 23.58
N THR A 67 19.11 -48.68 24.85
CA THR A 67 18.49 -47.88 25.90
C THR A 67 19.22 -46.57 26.12
N LEU A 68 20.55 -46.55 26.13
CA LEU A 68 21.36 -45.35 26.27
C LEU A 68 21.10 -44.37 25.10
N VAL A 69 21.10 -44.89 23.86
CA VAL A 69 20.80 -44.07 22.66
C VAL A 69 19.38 -43.51 22.71
N ALA A 70 18.40 -44.33 23.11
CA ALA A 70 17.02 -43.88 23.23
C ALA A 70 16.88 -42.77 24.30
N VAL A 71 17.48 -42.95 25.48
CA VAL A 71 17.48 -41.95 26.55
C VAL A 71 18.17 -40.66 26.11
N ALA A 72 19.32 -40.78 25.43
CA ALA A 72 20.04 -39.63 24.90
C ALA A 72 19.20 -38.88 23.82
N ALA A 73 18.52 -39.60 22.93
CA ALA A 73 17.65 -39.00 21.93
C ALA A 73 16.47 -38.24 22.58
N VAL A 74 15.83 -38.84 23.58
CA VAL A 74 14.76 -38.18 24.36
C VAL A 74 15.29 -36.94 25.08
N ALA A 75 16.46 -37.02 25.73
CA ALA A 75 17.08 -35.87 26.40
C ALA A 75 17.40 -34.74 25.42
N VAL A 76 17.98 -35.04 24.25
CA VAL A 76 18.25 -34.04 23.21
C VAL A 76 16.95 -33.41 22.68
N THR A 77 15.90 -34.22 22.48
CA THR A 77 14.60 -33.70 22.05
C THR A 77 13.99 -32.74 23.09
N ILE A 78 14.06 -33.12 24.39
CA ILE A 78 13.59 -32.25 25.49
C ILE A 78 14.40 -30.95 25.53
N LEU A 79 15.75 -31.06 25.49
CA LEU A 79 16.64 -29.89 25.50
C LEU A 79 16.41 -28.98 24.30
N ALA A 80 16.22 -29.56 23.09
CA ALA A 80 15.89 -28.80 21.89
C ALA A 80 14.54 -28.07 22.04
N ASN A 81 13.50 -28.73 22.54
CA ASN A 81 12.20 -28.09 22.80
C ASN A 81 12.31 -26.98 23.84
N VAL A 82 13.05 -27.19 24.93
CA VAL A 82 13.28 -26.16 25.95
C VAL A 82 14.07 -24.98 25.38
N ALA A 83 15.09 -25.24 24.57
CA ALA A 83 15.87 -24.20 23.91
C ALA A 83 15.00 -23.38 22.92
N LEU A 84 14.22 -24.05 22.06
CA LEU A 84 13.29 -23.40 21.14
C LEU A 84 12.22 -22.59 21.88
N PHE A 85 11.68 -23.11 22.98
CA PHE A 85 10.71 -22.41 23.81
C PHE A 85 11.30 -21.16 24.48
N ARG A 86 12.55 -21.23 24.96
CA ARG A 86 13.23 -20.11 25.62
C ARG A 86 13.75 -19.06 24.65
N HIS A 87 14.18 -19.46 23.48
CA HIS A 87 14.77 -18.56 22.47
C HIS A 87 13.79 -18.15 21.36
N ASP A 88 12.56 -18.64 21.39
CA ASP A 88 11.39 -18.22 20.60
C ASP A 88 11.72 -17.71 19.17
N ALA A 89 12.51 -18.52 18.46
CA ALA A 89 12.81 -18.26 17.06
C ALA A 89 11.58 -18.64 16.22
N HIS A 90 10.83 -17.63 15.78
CA HIS A 90 9.67 -17.81 14.91
C HIS A 90 10.11 -17.80 13.45
N LEU A 91 9.96 -18.94 12.78
CA LEU A 91 10.08 -19.03 11.34
C LEU A 91 8.67 -19.07 10.75
N ASP A 92 8.26 -17.96 10.14
CA ASP A 92 6.98 -17.87 9.47
C ASP A 92 7.09 -18.45 8.05
N LEU A 93 6.54 -19.65 7.86
CA LEU A 93 6.53 -20.36 6.59
C LEU A 93 5.29 -20.03 5.75
N THR A 94 4.41 -19.14 6.21
CA THR A 94 3.25 -18.72 5.43
C THR A 94 3.69 -17.82 4.28
N HIS A 95 3.07 -17.98 3.12
CA HIS A 95 3.37 -17.16 1.95
C HIS A 95 3.15 -15.66 2.22
N GLU A 96 2.14 -15.33 3.02
CA GLU A 96 1.75 -13.96 3.35
C GLU A 96 2.41 -13.44 4.64
N LYS A 97 3.33 -14.20 5.25
CA LYS A 97 3.96 -13.87 6.54
C LYS A 97 2.95 -13.47 7.63
N SER A 98 1.82 -14.22 7.70
CA SER A 98 0.66 -13.90 8.55
C SER A 98 0.94 -13.88 10.06
N PHE A 99 2.09 -14.34 10.51
CA PHE A 99 2.54 -14.35 11.90
C PHE A 99 3.76 -13.47 12.15
N THR A 100 4.17 -12.68 11.16
CA THR A 100 5.33 -11.77 11.25
C THR A 100 4.83 -10.34 11.18
N PRO A 101 5.20 -9.46 12.14
CA PRO A 101 4.82 -8.05 12.07
C PRO A 101 5.31 -7.40 10.78
N SER A 102 4.50 -6.55 10.19
CA SER A 102 4.84 -5.78 8.99
C SER A 102 6.11 -4.95 9.18
N ALA A 103 6.81 -4.64 8.09
CA ALA A 103 8.03 -3.83 8.13
C ALA A 103 7.74 -2.44 8.72
N GLU A 104 6.60 -1.89 8.37
CA GLU A 104 6.10 -0.59 8.82
C GLU A 104 5.86 -0.58 10.33
N SER A 105 5.17 -1.60 10.87
CA SER A 105 4.90 -1.72 12.31
C SER A 105 6.19 -1.87 13.10
N ARG A 106 7.13 -2.67 12.61
CA ARG A 106 8.46 -2.82 13.21
C ARG A 106 9.21 -1.49 13.25
N GLU A 107 9.14 -0.71 12.18
CA GLU A 107 9.83 0.58 12.11
C GLU A 107 9.22 1.61 13.07
N VAL A 108 7.88 1.66 13.19
CA VAL A 108 7.20 2.53 14.18
C VAL A 108 7.65 2.19 15.57
N VAL A 109 7.61 0.90 15.94
CA VAL A 109 7.96 0.46 17.30
C VAL A 109 9.45 0.69 17.60
N ARG A 110 10.37 0.44 16.64
CA ARG A 110 11.80 0.72 16.82
C ARG A 110 12.10 2.18 17.15
N ARG A 111 11.33 3.12 16.56
CA ARG A 111 11.53 4.57 16.76
C ARG A 111 10.90 5.12 18.03
N LEU A 112 10.23 4.30 18.84
CA LEU A 112 9.60 4.77 20.06
C LEU A 112 10.61 5.27 21.07
N SER A 113 10.50 6.54 21.44
CA SER A 113 11.27 7.19 22.52
C SER A 113 10.48 7.32 23.82
N ARG A 114 9.16 7.12 23.78
CA ARG A 114 8.24 7.22 24.94
C ARG A 114 7.55 5.88 25.15
N ARG A 115 7.26 5.55 26.40
CA ARG A 115 6.60 4.29 26.77
C ARG A 115 5.14 4.30 26.37
N ILE A 116 4.75 3.34 25.54
CA ILE A 116 3.37 3.09 25.12
C ILE A 116 2.92 1.75 25.69
N GLU A 117 1.77 1.75 26.32
CA GLU A 117 1.11 0.55 26.82
C GLU A 117 -0.01 0.16 25.87
N VAL A 118 -0.02 -1.11 25.47
CA VAL A 118 -1.03 -1.71 24.60
C VAL A 118 -1.73 -2.81 25.36
N VAL A 119 -3.03 -2.67 25.62
CA VAL A 119 -3.87 -3.72 26.21
C VAL A 119 -4.79 -4.24 25.11
N TYR A 120 -4.58 -5.47 24.68
CA TYR A 120 -5.34 -6.08 23.60
C TYR A 120 -6.37 -7.08 24.16
N PHE A 121 -7.64 -6.74 24.00
CA PHE A 121 -8.79 -7.56 24.38
C PHE A 121 -9.23 -8.39 23.17
N TYR A 122 -8.86 -9.65 23.14
CA TYR A 122 -9.11 -10.52 22.01
C TYR A 122 -10.01 -11.70 22.36
N GLN A 123 -10.62 -12.29 21.35
CA GLN A 123 -11.39 -13.52 21.48
C GLN A 123 -10.48 -14.71 21.11
N LYS A 124 -10.31 -15.63 22.04
CA LYS A 124 -9.39 -16.76 21.90
C LYS A 124 -9.73 -17.71 20.73
N GLN A 125 -11.01 -17.79 20.35
CA GLN A 125 -11.48 -18.59 19.22
C GLN A 125 -11.11 -17.95 17.87
N ASN A 126 -10.90 -16.64 17.81
CA ASN A 126 -10.52 -15.94 16.60
C ASN A 126 -9.04 -16.15 16.26
N GLN A 127 -8.75 -16.83 15.15
CA GLN A 127 -7.39 -17.16 14.74
C GLN A 127 -6.58 -15.90 14.37
N ALA A 128 -7.17 -14.94 13.66
CA ALA A 128 -6.50 -13.69 13.28
C ALA A 128 -6.14 -12.85 14.51
N ALA A 129 -7.03 -12.80 15.52
CA ALA A 129 -6.76 -12.09 16.76
C ALA A 129 -5.62 -12.74 17.59
N ARG A 130 -5.52 -14.07 17.59
CA ARG A 130 -4.38 -14.77 18.20
C ARG A 130 -3.07 -14.50 17.47
N ALA A 131 -3.12 -14.47 16.12
CA ALA A 131 -1.96 -14.14 15.31
C ALA A 131 -1.47 -12.71 15.61
N LEU A 132 -2.38 -11.73 15.66
CA LEU A 132 -2.04 -10.37 16.08
C LEU A 132 -1.43 -10.34 17.49
N GLY A 133 -2.00 -11.07 18.46
CA GLY A 133 -1.43 -11.16 19.81
C GLY A 133 0.01 -11.66 19.81
N ALA A 134 0.35 -12.66 18.96
CA ALA A 134 1.71 -13.16 18.80
C ALA A 134 2.62 -12.10 18.15
N MET A 135 2.15 -11.39 17.11
CA MET A 135 2.87 -10.29 16.47
C MET A 135 3.14 -9.13 17.45
N LEU A 136 2.17 -8.76 18.29
CA LEU A 136 2.35 -7.73 19.31
C LEU A 136 3.45 -8.10 20.30
N ARG A 137 3.56 -9.38 20.71
CA ARG A 137 4.67 -9.85 21.56
C ARG A 137 6.02 -9.76 20.86
N GLN A 138 6.07 -10.00 19.55
CA GLN A 138 7.30 -9.81 18.77
C GLN A 138 7.69 -8.33 18.71
N LEU A 139 6.72 -7.43 18.52
CA LEU A 139 6.94 -5.98 18.54
C LEU A 139 7.43 -5.49 19.90
N GLU A 140 6.90 -6.02 21.01
CA GLU A 140 7.36 -5.72 22.39
C GLU A 140 8.86 -6.01 22.58
N ARG A 141 9.37 -7.08 21.98
CA ARG A 141 10.79 -7.43 22.06
C ARG A 141 11.71 -6.49 21.30
N LEU A 142 11.20 -5.77 20.31
CA LEU A 142 12.00 -4.85 19.50
C LEU A 142 12.35 -3.55 20.24
N ASN A 143 11.51 -3.13 21.19
CA ASN A 143 11.73 -1.88 21.92
C ASN A 143 11.04 -1.92 23.29
N GLY A 144 11.81 -1.76 24.37
CA GLY A 144 11.30 -1.75 25.75
C GLY A 144 10.32 -0.62 26.07
N ASN A 145 10.15 0.36 25.17
CA ASN A 145 9.13 1.39 25.26
C ASN A 145 7.76 0.93 24.71
N PHE A 146 7.64 -0.28 24.18
CA PHE A 146 6.39 -0.85 23.71
C PHE A 146 6.01 -2.02 24.62
N SER A 147 5.00 -1.86 25.47
CA SER A 147 4.56 -2.86 26.45
C SER A 147 3.20 -3.42 26.05
N VAL A 148 3.05 -4.74 26.07
CA VAL A 148 1.84 -5.43 25.60
C VAL A 148 1.21 -6.28 26.69
N GLN A 149 -0.08 -6.11 26.92
CA GLN A 149 -0.90 -6.99 27.74
C GLN A 149 -1.99 -7.64 26.89
N LEU A 150 -2.00 -8.97 26.81
CA LEU A 150 -3.01 -9.74 26.09
C LEU A 150 -4.06 -10.25 27.07
N ILE A 151 -5.33 -9.95 26.85
CA ILE A 151 -6.44 -10.29 27.72
C ILE A 151 -7.50 -11.03 26.91
N ASP A 152 -7.85 -12.24 27.36
CA ASP A 152 -9.01 -12.97 26.84
C ASP A 152 -10.29 -12.25 27.32
N ALA A 153 -11.01 -11.65 26.38
CA ALA A 153 -12.18 -10.84 26.68
C ALA A 153 -13.36 -11.68 27.20
N ASP A 154 -13.46 -12.95 26.79
CA ASP A 154 -14.51 -13.86 27.27
C ASP A 154 -14.28 -14.26 28.74
N GLN A 155 -13.01 -14.36 29.15
CA GLN A 155 -12.66 -14.69 30.54
C GLN A 155 -12.64 -13.47 31.45
N ASN A 156 -12.50 -12.25 30.90
CA ASN A 156 -12.35 -11.01 31.67
C ASN A 156 -13.31 -9.90 31.22
N PRO A 157 -14.65 -10.14 31.14
CA PRO A 157 -15.61 -9.17 30.64
C PRO A 157 -15.70 -7.90 31.48
N ALA A 158 -15.58 -8.04 32.82
CA ALA A 158 -15.60 -6.91 33.74
C ALA A 158 -14.39 -5.97 33.50
N LEU A 159 -13.21 -6.52 33.22
CA LEU A 159 -12.01 -5.74 32.93
C LEU A 159 -12.14 -5.02 31.57
N ALA A 160 -12.65 -5.70 30.54
CA ALA A 160 -12.93 -5.10 29.24
C ALA A 160 -13.90 -3.91 29.38
N SER A 161 -15.00 -4.11 30.09
CA SER A 161 -16.00 -3.06 30.34
C SER A 161 -15.42 -1.88 31.14
N SER A 162 -14.60 -2.14 32.19
CA SER A 162 -13.95 -1.08 32.98
C SER A 162 -12.97 -0.25 32.15
N GLN A 163 -12.41 -0.83 31.12
CA GLN A 163 -11.55 -0.15 30.13
C GLN A 163 -12.36 0.50 28.99
N GLY A 164 -13.68 0.49 29.05
CA GLY A 164 -14.57 1.06 28.03
C GLY A 164 -14.62 0.27 26.72
N VAL A 165 -14.04 -0.94 26.68
CA VAL A 165 -14.05 -1.82 25.51
C VAL A 165 -15.42 -2.49 25.39
N ARG A 166 -16.06 -2.32 24.22
CA ARG A 166 -17.41 -2.84 23.94
C ARG A 166 -17.42 -3.93 22.85
N THR A 167 -16.32 -4.08 22.14
CA THR A 167 -16.18 -5.00 21.00
C THR A 167 -14.95 -5.88 21.18
N TYR A 168 -15.02 -7.11 20.67
CA TYR A 168 -13.88 -8.00 20.61
C TYR A 168 -12.77 -7.45 19.70
N ASN A 169 -11.57 -7.95 19.90
CA ASN A 169 -10.38 -7.59 19.12
C ASN A 169 -10.07 -6.09 19.19
N SER A 170 -10.26 -5.50 20.36
CA SER A 170 -9.97 -4.09 20.65
C SER A 170 -8.65 -3.95 21.37
N ALA A 171 -7.77 -3.11 20.87
CA ALA A 171 -6.55 -2.67 21.52
C ALA A 171 -6.73 -1.28 22.11
N VAL A 172 -6.46 -1.14 23.40
CA VAL A 172 -6.39 0.14 24.09
C VAL A 172 -4.93 0.54 24.22
N LEU A 173 -4.55 1.60 23.49
CA LEU A 173 -3.20 2.16 23.52
C LEU A 173 -3.18 3.36 24.46
N ARG A 174 -2.14 3.47 25.29
CA ARG A 174 -1.98 4.56 26.26
C ARG A 174 -0.60 5.18 26.21
N LEU A 175 -0.59 6.48 26.36
CA LEU A 175 0.62 7.29 26.51
C LEU A 175 0.30 8.44 27.46
N ASP A 176 0.77 8.37 28.68
CA ASP A 176 0.39 9.27 29.77
C ASP A 176 -1.16 9.32 29.92
N GLU A 177 -1.76 10.52 29.86
CA GLU A 177 -3.22 10.73 29.96
C GLU A 177 -3.96 10.46 28.61
N ARG A 178 -3.22 10.26 27.53
CA ARG A 178 -3.83 10.03 26.21
C ARG A 178 -4.15 8.57 25.99
N ARG A 179 -5.30 8.33 25.35
CA ARG A 179 -5.81 7.00 25.06
C ARG A 179 -6.35 6.95 23.63
N VAL A 180 -6.02 5.88 22.92
CA VAL A 180 -6.57 5.56 21.59
C VAL A 180 -7.07 4.12 21.63
N GLU A 181 -8.27 3.87 21.13
CA GLU A 181 -8.82 2.53 20.93
C GLU A 181 -8.78 2.16 19.45
N VAL A 182 -8.36 0.93 19.16
CA VAL A 182 -8.24 0.38 17.81
C VAL A 182 -8.88 -0.99 17.79
N ILE A 183 -9.94 -1.16 16.99
CA ILE A 183 -10.61 -2.44 16.80
C ILE A 183 -10.00 -3.09 15.57
N THR A 184 -9.18 -4.13 15.77
CA THR A 184 -8.45 -4.73 14.65
C THR A 184 -7.90 -6.12 14.96
N THR A 185 -7.57 -6.83 13.89
CA THR A 185 -6.72 -8.04 13.88
C THR A 185 -5.46 -7.84 13.02
N ASP A 186 -5.16 -6.59 12.60
CA ASP A 186 -4.01 -6.21 11.76
C ASP A 186 -3.01 -5.36 12.59
N ASP A 187 -1.74 -5.73 12.55
CA ASP A 187 -0.66 -5.04 13.27
C ASP A 187 -0.41 -3.61 12.75
N ARG A 188 -0.68 -3.35 11.46
CA ARG A 188 -0.57 -2.01 10.87
C ARG A 188 -1.56 -1.02 11.47
N GLU A 189 -2.78 -1.47 11.76
CA GLU A 189 -3.77 -0.63 12.46
C GLU A 189 -3.33 -0.27 13.89
N ILE A 190 -2.64 -1.19 14.58
CA ILE A 190 -2.02 -0.89 15.88
C ILE A 190 -0.93 0.17 15.73
N ALA A 191 -0.06 0.02 14.73
CA ALA A 191 0.99 1.00 14.47
C ALA A 191 0.43 2.39 14.10
N LEU A 192 -0.68 2.45 13.34
CA LEU A 192 -1.44 3.68 13.11
C LEU A 192 -1.99 4.27 14.41
N GLY A 193 -2.51 3.42 15.30
CA GLY A 193 -2.95 3.82 16.64
C GLY A 193 -1.82 4.44 17.46
N VAL A 194 -0.62 3.86 17.39
CA VAL A 194 0.59 4.41 18.01
C VAL A 194 0.93 5.80 17.43
N LEU A 195 0.92 5.95 16.11
CA LEU A 195 1.19 7.24 15.48
C LEU A 195 0.16 8.30 15.86
N ARG A 196 -1.14 7.93 15.91
CA ARG A 196 -2.20 8.82 16.43
C ARG A 196 -1.94 9.26 17.86
N LEU A 197 -1.51 8.32 18.71
CA LEU A 197 -1.22 8.59 20.11
C LEU A 197 -0.02 9.52 20.31
N LEU A 198 1.00 9.39 19.46
CA LEU A 198 2.21 10.24 19.49
C LEU A 198 1.98 11.64 18.95
N ARG A 199 0.96 11.84 18.10
CA ARG A 199 0.68 13.15 17.50
C ARG A 199 0.23 14.15 18.54
N THR A 200 0.88 15.31 18.58
CA THR A 200 0.64 16.37 19.58
C THR A 200 -0.32 17.44 19.10
N ARG A 201 -0.54 17.54 17.79
CA ARG A 201 -1.46 18.51 17.17
C ARG A 201 -2.44 17.83 16.25
N GLU A 202 -3.63 18.36 16.13
CA GLU A 202 -4.59 17.97 15.11
C GLU A 202 -4.11 18.49 13.75
N ILE A 203 -4.21 17.65 12.72
CA ILE A 203 -3.89 18.01 11.35
C ILE A 203 -5.18 17.92 10.56
N VAL A 204 -5.64 19.07 10.07
CA VAL A 204 -6.89 19.17 9.33
C VAL A 204 -6.57 19.24 7.84
N ILE A 205 -7.16 18.33 7.06
CA ILE A 205 -7.17 18.38 5.59
C ILE A 205 -8.51 18.92 5.16
N CYS A 206 -8.47 20.06 4.52
CA CYS A 206 -9.65 20.75 4.06
C CYS A 206 -9.98 20.37 2.60
N PHE A 207 -11.22 20.04 2.33
CA PHE A 207 -11.71 19.72 1.00
C PHE A 207 -12.61 20.83 0.51
N ALA A 208 -12.31 21.36 -0.66
CA ALA A 208 -13.11 22.39 -1.30
C ALA A 208 -14.51 21.85 -1.61
N SER A 209 -15.51 22.69 -1.46
CA SER A 209 -16.90 22.39 -1.76
C SER A 209 -17.62 23.65 -2.27
N GLY A 210 -18.65 23.46 -3.09
CA GLY A 210 -19.43 24.56 -3.67
C GLY A 210 -19.35 24.65 -5.20
N HIS A 211 -18.40 23.96 -5.83
CA HIS A 211 -18.20 23.93 -7.28
C HIS A 211 -18.47 22.55 -7.90
N GLY A 212 -19.26 21.69 -7.23
CA GLY A 212 -19.59 20.35 -7.72
C GLY A 212 -18.45 19.33 -7.61
N GLN A 213 -17.49 19.59 -6.73
CA GLN A 213 -16.36 18.71 -6.44
C GLN A 213 -16.81 17.33 -5.95
N TYR A 214 -15.93 16.35 -6.04
CA TYR A 214 -16.14 15.06 -5.43
C TYR A 214 -16.31 15.18 -3.92
N ASP A 215 -17.42 14.61 -3.41
CA ASP A 215 -17.83 14.77 -2.02
C ASP A 215 -17.17 13.72 -1.12
N ILE A 216 -16.52 14.19 -0.04
CA ILE A 216 -15.89 13.32 0.97
C ILE A 216 -16.91 12.56 1.82
N ASP A 217 -18.18 12.94 1.83
CA ASP A 217 -19.25 12.24 2.53
C ASP A 217 -19.97 11.22 1.64
N ASN A 218 -19.68 11.22 0.34
CA ASN A 218 -20.23 10.26 -0.60
C ASN A 218 -19.32 9.01 -0.67
N PHE A 219 -19.95 7.83 -0.42
CA PHE A 219 -19.31 6.51 -0.47
C PHE A 219 -19.71 5.69 -1.69
N GLU A 220 -20.52 6.24 -2.60
CA GLU A 220 -20.91 5.56 -3.83
C GLU A 220 -19.68 5.26 -4.69
N PHE A 221 -19.69 4.09 -5.29
CA PHE A 221 -18.65 3.62 -6.21
C PHE A 221 -19.28 2.73 -7.27
N HIS A 222 -18.66 2.66 -8.43
CA HIS A 222 -19.04 1.73 -9.48
C HIS A 222 -17.91 0.72 -9.70
N THR A 223 -18.28 -0.54 -9.83
CA THR A 223 -17.35 -1.61 -10.19
C THR A 223 -17.36 -1.76 -11.71
N HIS A 224 -16.30 -1.40 -12.38
CA HIS A 224 -16.16 -1.59 -13.84
C HIS A 224 -16.08 -3.06 -14.28
N PHE A 225 -16.19 -3.99 -13.33
CA PHE A 225 -16.24 -5.44 -13.59
C PHE A 225 -17.64 -5.99 -13.80
N GLU A 226 -18.68 -5.23 -13.51
CA GLU A 226 -20.04 -5.61 -13.89
C GLU A 226 -20.17 -5.30 -15.38
N GLY A 227 -20.18 -6.38 -16.17
CA GLY A 227 -20.18 -6.30 -17.63
C GLY A 227 -21.22 -5.31 -18.17
N ALA A 228 -20.94 -4.76 -19.32
CA ALA A 228 -21.55 -3.65 -20.05
C ALA A 228 -23.09 -3.70 -20.25
N HIS A 229 -23.84 -4.11 -19.29
CA HIS A 229 -25.29 -4.20 -19.33
C HIS A 229 -25.91 -3.17 -18.39
N ASN A 230 -26.41 -2.08 -18.97
CA ASN A 230 -27.33 -1.11 -18.42
C ASN A 230 -26.79 0.18 -17.76
N HIS A 231 -25.60 0.63 -18.05
CA HIS A 231 -25.34 2.06 -17.82
C HIS A 231 -25.25 2.74 -19.18
N SER A 232 -25.91 3.87 -19.37
CA SER A 232 -25.83 4.68 -20.58
C SER A 232 -24.39 5.18 -20.75
N HIS A 233 -23.50 4.26 -21.16
CA HIS A 233 -22.24 4.65 -21.76
C HIS A 233 -22.63 5.39 -23.01
N ASP A 234 -22.12 6.61 -23.14
CA ASP A 234 -22.23 7.36 -24.37
C ASP A 234 -21.95 6.41 -25.53
N ALA A 235 -22.83 6.40 -26.53
CA ALA A 235 -22.76 5.52 -27.70
C ALA A 235 -21.47 5.68 -28.54
N SER A 236 -20.53 6.53 -28.09
CA SER A 236 -19.24 6.81 -28.72
C SER A 236 -18.14 5.79 -28.44
N GLY A 237 -18.36 4.81 -27.54
CA GLY A 237 -17.37 3.73 -27.28
C GLY A 237 -16.04 4.21 -26.70
N THR A 238 -16.00 5.35 -26.05
CA THR A 238 -14.79 6.04 -25.61
C THR A 238 -14.38 5.79 -24.16
N GLY A 239 -14.95 4.79 -23.48
CA GLY A 239 -14.42 4.26 -22.22
C GLY A 239 -14.27 5.20 -21.01
N VAL A 240 -14.33 6.51 -21.17
CA VAL A 240 -14.36 7.44 -20.03
C VAL A 240 -15.77 7.53 -19.50
N VAL A 241 -15.98 6.92 -18.37
CA VAL A 241 -17.24 6.97 -17.67
C VAL A 241 -17.39 8.35 -17.06
N LEU A 242 -18.14 9.23 -17.72
CA LEU A 242 -18.65 10.46 -17.13
C LEU A 242 -19.72 10.10 -16.09
N MET A 243 -19.27 9.80 -14.87
CA MET A 243 -20.16 9.54 -13.76
C MET A 243 -20.37 10.82 -12.97
N GLU A 244 -21.59 11.27 -12.89
CA GLU A 244 -21.96 12.52 -12.22
C GLU A 244 -21.69 12.54 -10.70
N GLN A 245 -21.33 11.42 -10.07
CA GLN A 245 -21.24 11.31 -8.61
C GLN A 245 -20.14 10.36 -8.12
N HIS A 246 -18.89 10.62 -8.43
CA HIS A 246 -17.78 9.96 -7.76
C HIS A 246 -17.52 10.61 -6.40
N GLY A 247 -17.58 9.82 -5.30
CA GLY A 247 -17.29 10.29 -3.96
C GLY A 247 -15.84 10.06 -3.56
N LEU A 248 -15.41 10.72 -2.49
CA LEU A 248 -14.12 10.55 -1.82
C LEU A 248 -14.25 9.95 -0.40
N GLY A 249 -15.37 9.31 -0.08
CA GLY A 249 -15.63 8.76 1.25
C GLY A 249 -14.59 7.72 1.70
N ARG A 250 -14.04 6.93 0.77
CA ARG A 250 -12.95 5.99 1.08
C ARG A 250 -11.65 6.72 1.43
N LEU A 251 -11.30 7.77 0.71
CA LEU A 251 -10.17 8.65 1.05
C LEU A 251 -10.37 9.30 2.42
N ARG A 252 -11.56 9.83 2.70
CA ARG A 252 -11.89 10.37 4.02
C ARG A 252 -11.64 9.34 5.14
N ARG A 253 -12.16 8.12 5.01
CA ARG A 253 -11.93 7.05 5.99
C ARG A 253 -10.45 6.74 6.18
N ALA A 254 -9.67 6.72 5.09
CA ALA A 254 -8.23 6.49 5.17
C ALA A 254 -7.52 7.63 5.93
N ILE A 255 -7.88 8.89 5.68
CA ILE A 255 -7.39 10.06 6.39
C ILE A 255 -7.72 9.96 7.89
N GLU A 256 -8.98 9.64 8.23
CA GLU A 256 -9.43 9.49 9.63
C GLU A 256 -8.73 8.32 10.33
N LYS A 257 -8.50 7.20 9.64
CA LYS A 257 -7.70 6.07 10.17
C LYS A 257 -6.26 6.49 10.49
N LEU A 258 -5.68 7.38 9.69
CA LEU A 258 -4.37 8.00 9.98
C LEU A 258 -4.44 8.97 11.18
N GLY A 259 -5.62 9.25 11.74
CA GLY A 259 -5.84 10.21 12.82
C GLY A 259 -5.69 11.66 12.37
N LEU A 260 -5.94 11.92 11.11
CA LEU A 260 -6.10 13.26 10.55
C LEU A 260 -7.59 13.59 10.50
N VAL A 261 -7.91 14.86 10.37
CA VAL A 261 -9.31 15.32 10.25
C VAL A 261 -9.57 15.75 8.81
N ALA A 262 -10.62 15.22 8.22
CA ALA A 262 -11.12 15.67 6.92
C ALA A 262 -12.30 16.62 7.13
N ARG A 263 -12.25 17.83 6.51
CA ARG A 263 -13.27 18.87 6.69
C ARG A 263 -13.59 19.55 5.37
N LYS A 264 -14.88 19.72 5.08
CA LYS A 264 -15.34 20.53 3.93
C LYS A 264 -15.17 22.02 4.21
N VAL A 265 -14.74 22.76 3.20
CA VAL A 265 -14.61 24.22 3.22
C VAL A 265 -15.21 24.78 1.94
N SER A 266 -16.16 25.70 2.07
CA SER A 266 -16.76 26.41 0.93
C SER A 266 -16.17 27.81 0.82
N PHE A 267 -15.86 28.22 -0.42
CA PHE A 267 -15.39 29.56 -0.75
C PHE A 267 -16.51 30.47 -1.27
N ALA A 268 -17.71 29.95 -1.50
CA ALA A 268 -18.83 30.69 -2.13
C ALA A 268 -19.18 32.03 -1.44
N THR A 269 -18.73 32.20 -0.18
CA THR A 269 -18.94 33.41 0.61
C THR A 269 -17.72 34.36 0.63
N GLY A 270 -16.64 34.04 -0.12
CA GLY A 270 -15.39 34.81 -0.09
C GLY A 270 -14.65 34.76 1.25
N GLN A 271 -15.02 33.83 2.14
CA GLN A 271 -14.34 33.66 3.42
C GLN A 271 -12.93 33.07 3.23
N PRO A 272 -11.96 33.49 4.05
CA PRO A 272 -10.62 32.93 3.96
C PRO A 272 -10.61 31.45 4.33
N ILE A 273 -9.70 30.69 3.71
CA ILE A 273 -9.42 29.31 4.13
C ILE A 273 -8.97 29.35 5.59
N PRO A 274 -9.55 28.51 6.47
CA PRO A 274 -9.18 28.46 7.88
C PRO A 274 -7.68 28.20 8.09
N ASP A 275 -7.09 28.88 9.05
CA ASP A 275 -5.63 28.82 9.30
C ASP A 275 -5.17 27.46 9.82
N ASP A 276 -6.08 26.65 10.35
CA ASP A 276 -5.82 25.27 10.79
C ASP A 276 -5.82 24.24 9.66
N CYS A 277 -6.20 24.63 8.42
CA CYS A 277 -6.09 23.77 7.24
C CYS A 277 -4.61 23.52 6.90
N ALA A 278 -4.11 22.34 7.25
CA ALA A 278 -2.74 21.95 6.93
C ALA A 278 -2.52 21.70 5.43
N ALA A 279 -3.55 21.27 4.74
CA ALA A 279 -3.60 21.16 3.28
C ALA A 279 -5.03 21.37 2.78
N MET A 280 -5.16 21.97 1.58
CA MET A 280 -6.41 22.11 0.85
C MET A 280 -6.42 21.12 -0.31
N VAL A 281 -7.53 20.41 -0.49
CA VAL A 281 -7.75 19.49 -1.61
C VAL A 281 -8.89 20.01 -2.47
N GLU A 282 -8.61 20.21 -3.74
CA GLU A 282 -9.55 20.54 -4.79
C GLU A 282 -9.67 19.32 -5.71
N ALA A 283 -10.81 18.66 -5.72
CA ALA A 283 -11.00 17.41 -6.43
C ALA A 283 -12.15 17.51 -7.43
N ASN A 284 -11.82 17.60 -8.69
CA ASN A 284 -12.74 17.64 -9.82
C ASN A 284 -13.80 18.74 -9.71
N PRO A 285 -13.44 20.03 -9.76
CA PRO A 285 -14.43 21.11 -9.85
C PRO A 285 -15.25 20.96 -11.13
N ARG A 286 -16.54 21.30 -11.06
CA ARG A 286 -17.48 21.22 -12.19
C ARG A 286 -17.97 22.58 -12.66
N THR A 287 -17.82 23.60 -11.83
CA THR A 287 -18.18 24.99 -12.15
C THR A 287 -16.99 25.92 -11.97
N PRO A 288 -16.87 26.97 -12.81
CA PRO A 288 -15.75 27.90 -12.74
C PRO A 288 -15.65 28.63 -11.40
N TYR A 289 -14.44 28.96 -11.00
CA TYR A 289 -14.14 29.81 -9.86
C TYR A 289 -14.27 31.29 -10.23
N SER A 290 -14.84 32.07 -9.36
CA SER A 290 -14.74 33.53 -9.47
C SER A 290 -13.32 34.01 -9.17
N SER A 291 -12.95 35.18 -9.66
CA SER A 291 -11.65 35.81 -9.35
C SER A 291 -11.47 36.01 -7.85
N GLY A 292 -12.55 36.33 -7.11
CA GLY A 292 -12.48 36.49 -5.65
C GLY A 292 -12.15 35.20 -4.90
N GLU A 293 -12.69 34.06 -5.34
CA GLU A 293 -12.40 32.73 -4.78
C GLU A 293 -10.95 32.30 -5.09
N THR A 294 -10.51 32.52 -6.34
CA THR A 294 -9.11 32.26 -6.71
C THR A 294 -8.13 33.13 -5.92
N ASP A 295 -8.48 34.38 -5.59
CA ASP A 295 -7.67 35.23 -4.74
C ASP A 295 -7.61 34.73 -3.28
N VAL A 296 -8.64 34.05 -2.78
CA VAL A 296 -8.59 33.38 -1.47
C VAL A 296 -7.58 32.23 -1.50
N LEU A 297 -7.59 31.40 -2.53
CA LEU A 297 -6.61 30.32 -2.73
C LEU A 297 -5.19 30.88 -2.87
N ARG A 298 -5.00 31.94 -3.66
CA ARG A 298 -3.71 32.62 -3.83
C ARG A 298 -3.15 33.08 -2.49
N ARG A 299 -3.93 33.84 -1.71
CA ARG A 299 -3.53 34.33 -0.38
C ARG A 299 -3.20 33.19 0.58
N TYR A 300 -3.91 32.06 0.50
CA TYR A 300 -3.60 30.88 1.29
C TYR A 300 -2.22 30.31 0.93
N LEU A 301 -1.90 30.16 -0.35
CA LEU A 301 -0.60 29.69 -0.83
C LEU A 301 0.52 30.69 -0.50
N GLU A 302 0.28 31.99 -0.63
CA GLU A 302 1.24 33.07 -0.28
C GLU A 302 1.62 33.07 1.22
N ARG A 303 0.71 32.63 2.09
CA ARG A 303 0.97 32.42 3.52
C ARG A 303 1.68 31.09 3.82
N GLY A 304 2.06 30.31 2.79
CA GLY A 304 2.75 29.02 2.93
C GLY A 304 1.80 27.84 3.09
N GLY A 305 0.54 27.99 2.69
CA GLY A 305 -0.44 26.91 2.59
C GLY A 305 -0.03 25.84 1.61
N SER A 306 -0.60 24.67 1.75
CA SER A 306 -0.34 23.54 0.86
C SER A 306 -1.64 23.12 0.16
N ALA A 307 -1.57 22.80 -1.14
CA ALA A 307 -2.77 22.44 -1.90
C ALA A 307 -2.55 21.23 -2.82
N MET A 308 -3.60 20.44 -3.02
CA MET A 308 -3.68 19.37 -4.00
C MET A 308 -4.82 19.68 -4.97
N PHE A 309 -4.50 19.74 -6.26
CA PHE A 309 -5.49 19.92 -7.34
C PHE A 309 -5.57 18.64 -8.16
N LEU A 310 -6.74 18.05 -8.21
CA LEU A 310 -7.07 16.86 -9.00
C LEU A 310 -8.07 17.30 -10.07
N ILE A 311 -7.65 17.34 -11.34
CA ILE A 311 -8.38 18.04 -12.40
C ILE A 311 -8.67 17.09 -13.55
N GLU A 312 -9.96 16.75 -13.73
CA GLU A 312 -10.42 15.88 -14.81
C GLU A 312 -10.30 16.52 -16.22
N PRO A 313 -10.14 15.69 -17.27
CA PRO A 313 -10.11 16.18 -18.65
C PRO A 313 -11.38 16.87 -19.11
N ASP A 314 -12.53 16.54 -18.53
CA ASP A 314 -13.84 17.09 -18.88
C ASP A 314 -14.15 18.44 -18.22
N TYR A 315 -13.28 18.91 -17.32
CA TYR A 315 -13.38 20.24 -16.73
C TYR A 315 -12.67 21.28 -17.61
N THR A 316 -13.40 22.31 -18.02
CA THR A 316 -12.79 23.48 -18.68
C THR A 316 -12.19 24.38 -17.63
N LEU A 317 -10.86 24.41 -17.56
CA LEU A 317 -10.13 25.21 -16.59
C LEU A 317 -10.37 26.71 -16.86
N ASP A 318 -10.88 27.42 -15.85
CA ASP A 318 -11.04 28.86 -15.93
C ASP A 318 -9.70 29.61 -15.89
N GLU A 319 -9.68 30.82 -16.49
CA GLU A 319 -8.46 31.63 -16.64
C GLU A 319 -7.84 31.98 -15.27
N SER A 320 -8.64 32.16 -14.23
CA SER A 320 -8.15 32.57 -12.92
C SER A 320 -7.39 31.47 -12.19
N ILE A 321 -7.90 30.22 -12.25
CA ILE A 321 -7.21 29.03 -11.72
C ILE A 321 -5.99 28.70 -12.60
N ALA A 322 -6.13 28.79 -13.93
CA ALA A 322 -5.01 28.57 -14.84
C ALA A 322 -3.84 29.54 -14.55
N ALA A 323 -4.13 30.83 -14.30
CA ALA A 323 -3.14 31.83 -13.91
C ALA A 323 -2.51 31.54 -12.54
N LEU A 324 -3.31 31.05 -11.57
CA LEU A 324 -2.79 30.63 -10.26
C LEU A 324 -1.82 29.46 -10.39
N LEU A 325 -2.17 28.41 -11.13
CA LEU A 325 -1.32 27.26 -11.38
C LEU A 325 -0.06 27.65 -12.18
N ALA A 326 -0.20 28.52 -13.17
CA ALA A 326 0.94 29.05 -13.93
C ALA A 326 1.93 29.83 -13.06
N SER A 327 1.44 30.60 -12.07
CA SER A 327 2.31 31.28 -11.09
C SER A 327 3.11 30.29 -10.22
N ALA A 328 2.63 29.07 -10.05
CA ALA A 328 3.30 27.96 -9.40
C ALA A 328 4.13 27.10 -10.37
N GLY A 329 4.26 27.52 -11.64
CA GLY A 329 5.08 26.81 -12.65
C GLY A 329 4.39 25.61 -13.29
N ILE A 330 3.05 25.54 -13.25
CA ILE A 330 2.28 24.40 -13.77
C ILE A 330 1.26 24.89 -14.81
N ALA A 331 1.27 24.28 -16.00
CA ALA A 331 0.17 24.41 -16.94
C ALA A 331 -0.59 23.09 -17.04
N VAL A 332 -1.91 23.22 -17.08
CA VAL A 332 -2.83 22.13 -17.32
C VAL A 332 -3.29 22.22 -18.77
N ARG A 333 -3.06 21.18 -19.56
CA ARG A 333 -3.38 21.17 -20.99
C ARG A 333 -4.68 20.44 -21.25
N ASP A 334 -5.35 20.80 -22.35
CA ASP A 334 -6.55 20.09 -22.79
C ASP A 334 -6.18 18.79 -23.50
N GLY A 335 -7.10 17.82 -23.42
CA GLY A 335 -6.96 16.52 -24.04
C GLY A 335 -6.88 15.38 -23.03
N VAL A 336 -6.87 14.17 -23.56
CA VAL A 336 -6.72 12.92 -22.80
C VAL A 336 -5.50 12.18 -23.28
N ILE A 337 -4.70 11.70 -22.35
CA ILE A 337 -3.54 10.88 -22.64
C ILE A 337 -3.99 9.46 -22.99
N VAL A 338 -3.40 8.90 -24.06
CA VAL A 338 -3.59 7.52 -24.48
C VAL A 338 -2.23 6.86 -24.50
N ASP A 339 -2.09 5.73 -23.80
CA ASP A 339 -0.82 4.97 -23.75
C ASP A 339 -1.05 3.54 -24.21
N PRO A 340 -0.64 3.22 -25.48
CA PRO A 340 -0.82 1.87 -26.01
C PRO A 340 0.11 0.84 -25.36
N THR A 341 1.10 1.26 -24.60
CA THR A 341 2.16 0.38 -24.07
C THR A 341 1.99 0.14 -22.57
N GLU A 342 1.84 1.21 -21.80
CA GLU A 342 1.71 1.14 -20.33
C GLU A 342 0.28 1.55 -19.91
N HIS A 343 -0.64 0.61 -19.96
CA HIS A 343 -2.03 0.83 -19.56
C HIS A 343 -2.56 -0.32 -18.68
N TYR A 344 -3.60 -0.03 -17.92
CA TYR A 344 -4.25 -0.99 -17.06
C TYR A 344 -5.39 -1.68 -17.81
N PHE A 345 -5.42 -3.02 -17.73
CA PHE A 345 -6.41 -3.86 -18.40
C PHE A 345 -6.36 -3.73 -19.93
N THR A 346 -7.47 -3.42 -20.58
CA THR A 346 -7.60 -3.32 -22.05
C THR A 346 -7.86 -1.90 -22.52
N ASP A 347 -7.83 -0.92 -21.62
CA ASP A 347 -8.13 0.46 -21.92
C ASP A 347 -6.85 1.30 -21.94
N GLU A 348 -6.44 1.73 -23.12
CA GLU A 348 -5.26 2.55 -23.36
C GLU A 348 -5.33 3.96 -22.70
N GLN A 349 -6.51 4.37 -22.18
CA GLN A 349 -6.70 5.62 -21.45
C GLN A 349 -6.53 5.45 -19.93
N MET A 350 -6.52 4.21 -19.42
CA MET A 350 -6.16 3.90 -18.04
C MET A 350 -4.63 3.78 -17.93
N ILE A 351 -3.97 4.91 -17.80
CA ILE A 351 -2.49 4.97 -17.82
C ILE A 351 -1.91 4.27 -16.60
N ALA A 352 -1.11 3.23 -16.80
CA ALA A 352 -0.39 2.55 -15.74
C ALA A 352 0.97 3.21 -15.51
N VAL A 353 1.30 3.51 -14.25
CA VAL A 353 2.57 4.14 -13.88
C VAL A 353 3.30 3.26 -12.87
N SER A 354 4.47 2.75 -13.27
CA SER A 354 5.36 1.96 -12.43
C SER A 354 6.67 2.71 -12.10
N ARG A 355 6.98 3.76 -12.85
CA ARG A 355 8.19 4.58 -12.69
C ARG A 355 7.80 6.00 -12.35
N TYR A 356 8.23 6.45 -11.18
CA TYR A 356 7.93 7.76 -10.64
C TYR A 356 9.16 8.66 -10.59
N GLY A 357 8.92 9.96 -10.63
CA GLY A 357 9.95 10.95 -10.35
C GLY A 357 10.48 10.81 -8.91
N SER A 358 11.76 11.14 -8.70
CA SER A 358 12.38 11.09 -7.37
C SER A 358 11.88 12.23 -6.49
N HIS A 359 10.92 11.92 -5.61
CA HIS A 359 10.30 12.90 -4.73
C HIS A 359 9.83 12.23 -3.42
N PRO A 360 9.75 12.94 -2.27
CA PRO A 360 9.21 12.36 -1.03
C PRO A 360 7.80 11.76 -1.19
N ALA A 361 6.92 12.39 -1.96
CA ALA A 361 5.55 11.92 -2.22
C ALA A 361 5.45 10.66 -3.11
N THR A 362 6.55 10.25 -3.75
CA THR A 362 6.58 9.07 -4.64
C THR A 362 7.45 7.96 -4.11
N ARG A 363 8.04 8.14 -2.91
CA ARG A 363 8.97 7.16 -2.34
C ARG A 363 8.26 5.83 -2.02
N GLY A 364 8.74 4.75 -2.62
CA GLY A 364 8.22 3.40 -2.37
C GLY A 364 6.86 3.13 -3.01
N LEU A 365 6.40 3.98 -3.94
CA LEU A 365 5.21 3.68 -4.73
C LEU A 365 5.50 2.51 -5.68
N ALA A 366 4.54 1.60 -5.74
CA ALA A 366 4.51 0.51 -6.72
C ALA A 366 3.72 0.95 -7.97
N LEU A 367 3.00 0.04 -8.59
CA LEU A 367 2.15 0.30 -9.75
C LEU A 367 0.88 1.05 -9.33
N SER A 368 0.63 2.22 -9.89
CA SER A 368 -0.67 2.90 -9.86
C SER A 368 -1.24 3.09 -11.27
N PHE A 369 -2.49 3.50 -11.38
CA PHE A 369 -3.06 3.87 -12.67
C PHE A 369 -3.97 5.10 -12.55
N TYR A 370 -4.10 5.81 -13.68
CA TYR A 370 -4.84 7.06 -13.80
C TYR A 370 -5.89 6.90 -14.91
N PRO A 371 -7.18 6.79 -14.55
CA PRO A 371 -8.24 6.58 -15.53
C PRO A 371 -8.64 7.88 -16.22
N GLY A 372 -8.12 8.14 -17.41
CA GLY A 372 -8.52 9.29 -18.22
C GLY A 372 -7.72 10.57 -17.95
N ALA A 373 -6.42 10.48 -17.70
CA ALA A 373 -5.59 11.62 -17.34
C ALA A 373 -5.41 12.65 -18.46
N ARG A 374 -5.41 13.94 -18.09
CA ARG A 374 -5.03 15.06 -18.95
C ARG A 374 -3.56 15.43 -18.76
N PRO A 375 -2.89 15.96 -19.81
CA PRO A 375 -1.46 16.28 -19.74
C PRO A 375 -1.20 17.57 -18.95
N LEU A 376 -0.10 17.56 -18.21
CA LEU A 376 0.46 18.69 -17.52
C LEU A 376 1.78 19.12 -18.15
N GLU A 377 2.15 20.39 -17.96
CA GLU A 377 3.41 20.96 -18.47
C GLU A 377 4.07 21.82 -17.40
N VAL A 378 5.41 21.76 -17.36
CA VAL A 378 6.21 22.59 -16.48
C VAL A 378 6.46 23.93 -17.14
N LEU A 379 6.11 25.02 -16.44
CA LEU A 379 6.36 26.39 -16.84
C LEU A 379 7.52 26.98 -16.02
N PRO A 380 8.29 27.94 -16.60
CA PRO A 380 9.24 28.71 -15.82
C PRO A 380 8.52 29.54 -14.73
N ALA A 381 8.92 29.35 -13.47
CA ALA A 381 8.40 30.10 -12.34
C ALA A 381 9.55 30.44 -11.38
N PRO A 382 10.01 31.72 -11.33
CA PRO A 382 11.11 32.11 -10.45
C PRO A 382 10.81 31.83 -8.99
N GLY A 383 11.72 31.16 -8.29
CA GLY A 383 11.57 30.82 -6.86
C GLY A 383 10.70 29.58 -6.58
N VAL A 384 10.24 28.88 -7.60
CA VAL A 384 9.46 27.63 -7.49
C VAL A 384 10.23 26.49 -8.16
N LYS A 385 10.33 25.37 -7.45
CA LYS A 385 10.85 24.11 -7.97
C LYS A 385 9.67 23.22 -8.32
N VAL A 386 9.56 22.83 -9.60
CA VAL A 386 8.55 21.91 -10.09
C VAL A 386 9.21 20.56 -10.38
N THR A 387 8.61 19.49 -9.91
CA THR A 387 9.12 18.12 -10.07
C THR A 387 8.02 17.22 -10.65
N PRO A 388 8.23 16.56 -11.80
CA PRO A 388 7.32 15.54 -12.30
C PRO A 388 7.25 14.37 -11.30
N LEU A 389 6.03 13.95 -10.95
CA LEU A 389 5.77 12.83 -10.06
C LEU A 389 5.44 11.56 -10.85
N ALA A 390 4.52 11.66 -11.81
CA ALA A 390 4.07 10.56 -12.64
C ALA A 390 4.00 11.01 -14.10
N ALA A 391 4.37 10.10 -15.01
CA ALA A 391 4.31 10.31 -16.44
C ALA A 391 3.99 9.01 -17.17
N SER A 392 3.38 9.12 -18.35
CA SER A 392 3.09 8.01 -19.27
C SER A 392 4.35 7.50 -19.98
N SER A 393 4.22 6.42 -20.76
CA SER A 393 5.32 5.90 -21.59
C SER A 393 5.70 6.86 -22.72
N ALA A 394 6.84 6.60 -23.37
CA ALA A 394 7.28 7.38 -24.52
C ALA A 394 6.40 7.20 -25.77
N ASP A 395 5.60 6.12 -25.82
CA ASP A 395 4.71 5.81 -26.94
C ASP A 395 3.33 6.46 -26.80
N SER A 396 3.08 7.15 -25.70
CA SER A 396 1.82 7.83 -25.44
C SER A 396 1.61 9.04 -26.34
N TYR A 397 0.37 9.39 -26.53
CA TYR A 397 -0.04 10.58 -27.30
C TYR A 397 -1.29 11.19 -26.67
N VAL A 398 -1.61 12.42 -27.06
CA VAL A 398 -2.77 13.14 -26.56
C VAL A 398 -3.84 13.20 -27.65
N ILE A 399 -5.08 12.86 -27.29
CA ILE A 399 -6.26 13.07 -28.15
C ILE A 399 -7.01 14.30 -27.66
N ALA A 400 -7.62 15.05 -28.59
CA ALA A 400 -8.46 16.17 -28.22
C ALA A 400 -9.69 15.70 -27.47
N ASN A 401 -9.93 16.26 -26.29
CA ASN A 401 -11.15 16.04 -25.53
C ASN A 401 -12.15 17.13 -25.89
N ARG A 402 -12.91 16.93 -26.97
CA ARG A 402 -14.10 17.72 -27.23
C ARG A 402 -15.30 16.90 -26.80
N LEU A 403 -16.17 17.46 -25.97
CA LEU A 403 -17.45 16.86 -25.59
C LEU A 403 -18.14 16.27 -26.86
N GLY A 404 -18.17 14.96 -26.99
CA GLY A 404 -18.82 14.22 -28.08
C GLY A 404 -17.95 13.79 -29.27
N GLU A 405 -16.67 14.21 -29.40
CA GLU A 405 -15.80 13.80 -30.52
C GLU A 405 -14.43 13.35 -30.05
N ARG A 406 -14.28 12.06 -29.78
CA ARG A 406 -12.98 11.40 -29.60
C ARG A 406 -12.59 10.76 -30.94
N THR A 407 -11.87 11.49 -31.76
CA THR A 407 -11.38 10.94 -33.01
C THR A 407 -9.90 10.64 -32.92
N LYS A 408 -9.50 9.40 -33.27
CA LYS A 408 -8.11 9.01 -33.55
C LYS A 408 -7.43 9.92 -34.60
N ALA A 409 -8.19 10.73 -35.30
CA ALA A 409 -7.72 11.58 -36.39
C ALA A 409 -6.87 12.79 -35.94
N ASN A 410 -6.89 13.17 -34.67
CA ASN A 410 -6.14 14.32 -34.13
C ASN A 410 -5.18 13.89 -33.00
N SER A 411 -4.54 12.74 -33.12
CA SER A 411 -3.49 12.34 -32.20
C SER A 411 -2.26 13.24 -32.35
N GLY A 412 -1.82 13.83 -31.24
CA GLY A 412 -0.54 14.54 -31.18
C GLY A 412 0.67 13.63 -31.43
N PRO A 413 1.88 14.19 -31.47
CA PRO A 413 3.11 13.40 -31.58
C PRO A 413 3.24 12.47 -30.38
N ARG A 414 3.86 11.30 -30.62
CA ARG A 414 4.18 10.36 -29.53
C ARG A 414 5.28 10.93 -28.65
N ALA A 415 4.99 11.06 -27.36
CA ALA A 415 5.94 11.49 -26.35
C ALA A 415 5.40 11.15 -24.96
N SER A 416 6.27 10.96 -23.98
CA SER A 416 5.88 10.83 -22.59
C SER A 416 5.16 12.10 -22.11
N GLN A 417 3.99 11.93 -21.52
CA GLN A 417 3.15 13.01 -21.02
C GLN A 417 3.19 13.03 -19.48
N ILE A 418 3.32 14.22 -18.90
CA ILE A 418 3.30 14.37 -17.45
C ILE A 418 1.85 14.30 -16.97
N ILE A 419 1.60 13.44 -15.98
CA ILE A 419 0.28 13.21 -15.39
C ILE A 419 0.15 13.94 -14.05
N SER A 420 1.23 13.97 -13.26
CA SER A 420 1.22 14.61 -11.94
C SER A 420 2.53 15.36 -11.69
N LEU A 421 2.41 16.54 -11.06
CA LEU A 421 3.49 17.45 -10.73
C LEU A 421 3.44 17.83 -9.26
N ALA A 422 4.62 17.98 -8.64
CA ALA A 422 4.77 18.69 -7.36
C ALA A 422 5.47 20.02 -7.58
N ALA A 423 4.98 21.09 -6.95
CA ALA A 423 5.61 22.40 -6.92
C ALA A 423 5.87 22.80 -5.46
N GLU A 424 7.06 23.29 -5.18
CA GLU A 424 7.41 23.85 -3.87
C GLU A 424 8.27 25.10 -4.05
N GLY A 425 8.03 26.11 -3.25
CA GLY A 425 8.77 27.36 -3.35
C GLY A 425 7.99 28.54 -2.80
N ARG A 426 8.26 29.72 -3.34
CA ARG A 426 7.59 30.96 -2.94
C ARG A 426 6.93 31.57 -4.16
N LEU A 427 5.66 31.87 -4.05
CA LEU A 427 4.99 32.67 -5.06
C LEU A 427 5.61 34.09 -5.07
N HIS A 428 5.57 34.74 -6.22
CA HIS A 428 6.19 36.05 -6.39
C HIS A 428 5.74 37.04 -5.30
N GLY A 429 6.70 37.63 -4.58
CA GLY A 429 6.43 38.55 -3.49
C GLY A 429 6.09 37.94 -2.12
N SER A 430 5.94 36.60 -2.02
CA SER A 430 5.60 35.95 -0.75
C SER A 430 6.83 35.67 0.13
N ALA A 431 6.66 35.77 1.46
CA ALA A 431 7.70 35.41 2.43
C ALA A 431 7.71 33.92 2.75
N ALA A 432 6.56 33.25 2.67
CA ALA A 432 6.39 31.86 3.05
C ALA A 432 6.45 30.91 1.84
N ALA A 433 6.95 29.70 2.06
CA ALA A 433 7.04 28.66 1.03
C ALA A 433 5.79 27.79 1.04
N PHE A 434 5.15 27.68 -0.12
CA PHE A 434 4.01 26.80 -0.35
C PHE A 434 4.47 25.40 -0.82
N ARG A 435 3.53 24.44 -0.76
CA ARG A 435 3.62 23.13 -1.43
C ARG A 435 2.34 22.88 -2.23
N MET A 436 2.49 22.34 -3.42
CA MET A 436 1.35 22.05 -4.30
C MET A 436 1.59 20.73 -5.02
N ILE A 437 0.53 19.93 -5.16
CA ILE A 437 0.48 18.79 -6.07
C ILE A 437 -0.66 19.07 -7.05
N VAL A 438 -0.40 18.85 -8.34
CA VAL A 438 -1.41 18.88 -9.38
C VAL A 438 -1.39 17.54 -10.11
N ALA A 439 -2.55 16.91 -10.24
CA ALA A 439 -2.73 15.72 -11.07
C ALA A 439 -3.80 15.99 -12.13
N GLY A 440 -3.57 15.52 -13.34
CA GLY A 440 -4.48 15.62 -14.47
C GLY A 440 -5.61 14.59 -14.46
N ASP A 441 -5.92 14.05 -13.29
CA ASP A 441 -6.91 13.00 -13.05
C ASP A 441 -7.39 13.14 -11.60
N ALA A 442 -8.67 13.03 -11.34
CA ALA A 442 -9.23 12.99 -9.99
C ALA A 442 -9.80 11.59 -9.65
N ASP A 443 -10.12 10.82 -10.67
CA ASP A 443 -10.73 9.52 -10.53
C ASP A 443 -9.83 8.50 -9.80
N PHE A 444 -8.50 8.59 -9.95
CA PHE A 444 -7.58 7.70 -9.23
C PHE A 444 -7.71 7.83 -7.70
N ALA A 445 -8.23 8.96 -7.19
CA ALA A 445 -8.51 9.22 -5.78
C ALA A 445 -9.96 8.90 -5.38
N SER A 446 -10.85 8.64 -6.36
CA SER A 446 -12.28 8.40 -6.14
C SER A 446 -12.54 7.06 -5.44
N ASN A 447 -13.74 6.89 -4.88
CA ASN A 447 -14.16 5.64 -4.26
C ASN A 447 -14.02 4.44 -5.19
N SER A 448 -14.13 4.64 -6.50
CA SER A 448 -14.02 3.59 -7.50
C SER A 448 -12.60 3.08 -7.67
N PHE A 449 -11.60 3.97 -7.66
CA PHE A 449 -10.23 3.62 -8.04
C PHE A 449 -9.19 3.76 -6.91
N PHE A 450 -9.49 4.53 -5.87
CA PHE A 450 -8.63 4.68 -4.69
C PHE A 450 -8.16 3.36 -4.07
N PRO A 451 -8.99 2.28 -3.98
CA PRO A 451 -8.57 1.02 -3.38
C PRO A 451 -7.59 0.22 -4.22
N TYR A 452 -7.46 0.52 -5.52
CA TYR A 452 -6.74 -0.36 -6.43
C TYR A 452 -5.26 -0.03 -6.52
N LEU A 453 -4.43 -1.07 -6.57
CA LEU A 453 -2.98 -0.99 -6.73
C LEU A 453 -2.36 0.01 -5.72
N ALA A 454 -1.49 0.91 -6.17
CA ALA A 454 -0.89 1.95 -5.34
C ALA A 454 -1.60 3.31 -5.41
N ASN A 455 -2.86 3.39 -5.88
CA ASN A 455 -3.57 4.66 -5.98
C ASN A 455 -3.76 5.32 -4.61
N SER A 456 -4.24 4.56 -3.62
CA SER A 456 -4.34 5.05 -2.23
C SER A 456 -3.00 5.53 -1.69
N ASP A 457 -1.93 4.85 -2.05
CA ASP A 457 -0.58 5.18 -1.63
C ASP A 457 -0.11 6.51 -2.20
N ALA A 458 -0.35 6.73 -3.50
CA ALA A 458 0.02 7.96 -4.19
C ALA A 458 -0.71 9.18 -3.57
N VAL A 459 -2.03 9.06 -3.32
CA VAL A 459 -2.80 10.13 -2.70
C VAL A 459 -2.35 10.40 -1.27
N LEU A 460 -2.21 9.34 -0.44
CA LEU A 460 -1.84 9.49 0.97
C LEU A 460 -0.40 9.98 1.15
N ALA A 461 0.56 9.51 0.32
CA ALA A 461 1.92 10.02 0.32
C ALA A 461 1.98 11.49 -0.14
N GLY A 462 1.16 11.87 -1.12
CA GLY A 462 0.98 13.26 -1.52
C GLY A 462 0.48 14.14 -0.37
N LEU A 463 -0.56 13.70 0.35
CA LEU A 463 -1.08 14.41 1.52
C LEU A 463 -0.06 14.48 2.66
N ALA A 464 0.69 13.41 2.92
CA ALA A 464 1.75 13.41 3.92
C ALA A 464 2.85 14.44 3.60
N TRP A 465 3.22 14.57 2.32
CA TRP A 465 4.17 15.59 1.89
C TRP A 465 3.59 17.00 2.04
N LEU A 466 2.34 17.24 1.64
CA LEU A 466 1.68 18.53 1.76
C LEU A 466 1.54 18.97 3.22
N THR A 467 1.23 18.06 4.13
CA THR A 467 1.11 18.33 5.57
C THR A 467 2.42 18.32 6.32
N ARG A 468 3.56 18.09 5.61
CA ARG A 468 4.93 18.01 6.17
C ARG A 468 5.12 16.85 7.15
N GLU A 469 4.35 15.78 6.97
CA GLU A 469 4.39 14.53 7.75
C GLU A 469 5.25 13.44 7.09
N GLU A 470 6.01 13.76 6.04
CA GLU A 470 6.82 12.81 5.26
C GLU A 470 7.93 12.10 6.07
N ARG A 471 8.19 12.52 7.31
CA ARG A 471 9.11 11.85 8.24
C ARG A 471 8.45 10.72 9.04
N ALA A 472 7.14 10.69 9.09
CA ALA A 472 6.41 9.58 9.69
C ALA A 472 6.60 8.32 8.80
N PRO A 473 6.73 7.12 9.38
CA PRO A 473 6.69 5.90 8.59
C PRO A 473 5.42 5.88 7.73
N ALA A 474 5.58 5.54 6.47
CA ALA A 474 4.46 5.43 5.54
C ALA A 474 3.65 4.17 5.86
N ILE A 475 2.82 4.24 6.91
CA ILE A 475 1.86 3.19 7.20
C ILE A 475 0.57 3.52 6.46
N LYS A 476 0.16 2.58 5.63
CA LYS A 476 -1.07 2.68 4.86
C LYS A 476 -2.17 1.97 5.63
N PRO A 477 -3.32 2.62 5.87
CA PRO A 477 -4.46 1.90 6.40
C PRO A 477 -4.85 0.81 5.38
N PRO A 478 -5.19 -0.41 5.83
CA PRO A 478 -5.67 -1.43 4.93
C PRO A 478 -6.94 -0.91 4.25
N VAL A 479 -6.89 -0.89 2.92
CA VAL A 479 -8.06 -0.57 2.09
C VAL A 479 -8.72 -1.88 1.76
N GLU A 480 -9.97 -2.05 2.15
CA GLU A 480 -10.74 -3.25 1.82
C GLU A 480 -10.97 -3.31 0.31
N VAL A 481 -10.20 -4.16 -0.35
CA VAL A 481 -10.41 -4.54 -1.76
C VAL A 481 -10.87 -5.99 -1.78
N LEU A 482 -11.92 -6.27 -2.51
CA LEU A 482 -12.25 -7.66 -2.82
C LEU A 482 -11.05 -8.27 -3.56
N PRO A 483 -10.54 -9.44 -3.14
CA PRO A 483 -9.41 -10.06 -3.78
C PRO A 483 -9.76 -10.37 -5.23
N THR A 484 -9.24 -9.59 -6.15
CA THR A 484 -9.35 -9.84 -7.59
C THR A 484 -8.07 -10.51 -8.07
N VAL A 485 -8.20 -11.68 -8.66
CA VAL A 485 -7.08 -12.35 -9.32
C VAL A 485 -7.02 -11.82 -10.76
N SER A 486 -6.11 -10.91 -11.03
CA SER A 486 -5.79 -10.49 -12.39
C SER A 486 -4.78 -11.47 -13.00
N LEU A 487 -5.21 -12.22 -13.99
CA LEU A 487 -4.35 -13.12 -14.75
C LEU A 487 -3.88 -12.42 -16.03
N THR A 488 -2.57 -12.47 -16.29
CA THR A 488 -2.05 -12.03 -17.60
C THR A 488 -2.49 -13.00 -18.70
N GLY A 489 -2.49 -12.54 -19.96
CA GLY A 489 -2.83 -13.37 -21.10
C GLY A 489 -1.95 -14.64 -21.21
N GLU A 490 -0.68 -14.56 -20.81
CA GLU A 490 0.25 -15.70 -20.77
C GLU A 490 -0.11 -16.68 -19.65
N GLN A 491 -0.45 -16.19 -18.46
CA GLN A 491 -0.91 -17.02 -17.35
C GLN A 491 -2.22 -17.73 -17.69
N MET A 492 -3.15 -17.03 -18.35
CA MET A 492 -4.41 -17.63 -18.82
C MET A 492 -4.16 -18.74 -19.84
N ARG A 493 -3.23 -18.53 -20.81
CA ARG A 493 -2.81 -19.56 -21.76
C ARG A 493 -2.16 -20.75 -21.05
N GLY A 494 -1.28 -20.49 -20.07
CA GLY A 494 -0.66 -21.54 -19.27
C GLY A 494 -1.68 -22.40 -18.52
N ILE A 495 -2.63 -21.76 -17.85
CA ILE A 495 -3.73 -22.43 -17.16
C ILE A 495 -4.55 -23.27 -18.14
N PHE A 496 -4.92 -22.71 -19.29
CA PHE A 496 -5.67 -23.42 -20.33
C PHE A 496 -4.91 -24.66 -20.84
N LEU A 497 -3.62 -24.52 -21.15
CA LEU A 497 -2.79 -25.63 -21.62
C LEU A 497 -2.70 -26.76 -20.57
N VAL A 498 -2.53 -26.41 -19.30
CA VAL A 498 -2.42 -27.40 -18.22
C VAL A 498 -3.76 -28.06 -17.96
N THR A 499 -4.84 -27.30 -17.80
CA THR A 499 -6.14 -27.84 -17.36
C THR A 499 -6.92 -28.52 -18.48
N VAL A 500 -6.84 -28.01 -19.71
CA VAL A 500 -7.65 -28.46 -20.84
C VAL A 500 -6.91 -29.45 -21.72
N LEU A 501 -5.60 -29.39 -21.82
CA LEU A 501 -4.83 -30.28 -22.71
C LEU A 501 -3.97 -31.28 -21.92
N LEU A 502 -3.16 -30.85 -20.98
CA LEU A 502 -2.17 -31.70 -20.35
C LEU A 502 -2.80 -32.68 -19.36
N ILE A 503 -3.68 -32.23 -18.46
CA ILE A 503 -4.33 -33.10 -17.48
C ILE A 503 -5.25 -34.12 -18.17
N PRO A 504 -6.18 -33.76 -19.08
CA PRO A 504 -6.99 -34.73 -19.78
C PRO A 504 -6.16 -35.69 -20.68
N GLY A 505 -5.10 -35.16 -21.31
CA GLY A 505 -4.17 -35.96 -22.09
C GLY A 505 -3.45 -37.01 -21.27
N LEU A 506 -2.97 -36.69 -20.09
CA LEU A 506 -2.35 -37.62 -19.15
C LEU A 506 -3.33 -38.69 -18.68
N ILE A 507 -4.58 -38.32 -18.37
CA ILE A 507 -5.62 -39.25 -17.97
C ILE A 507 -5.95 -40.21 -19.13
N ALA A 508 -6.11 -39.69 -20.34
CA ALA A 508 -6.38 -40.51 -21.53
C ALA A 508 -5.20 -41.46 -21.84
N PHE A 509 -3.96 -40.95 -21.71
CA PHE A 509 -2.76 -41.79 -21.89
C PHE A 509 -2.67 -42.89 -20.85
N ALA A 510 -2.87 -42.57 -19.58
CA ALA A 510 -2.86 -43.54 -18.48
C ALA A 510 -3.98 -44.59 -18.66
N GLY A 511 -5.18 -44.19 -19.07
CA GLY A 511 -6.29 -45.07 -19.38
C GLY A 511 -5.97 -46.02 -20.53
N SER A 512 -5.36 -45.49 -21.61
CA SER A 512 -4.96 -46.28 -22.78
C SER A 512 -3.82 -47.26 -22.45
N ALA A 513 -2.84 -46.83 -21.66
CA ALA A 513 -1.76 -47.69 -21.21
C ALA A 513 -2.25 -48.82 -20.31
N MET A 514 -3.18 -48.54 -19.39
CA MET A 514 -3.79 -49.52 -18.51
C MET A 514 -4.67 -50.53 -19.28
N TRP A 515 -5.39 -50.04 -20.31
CA TRP A 515 -6.17 -50.90 -21.20
C TRP A 515 -5.27 -51.85 -22.02
N TRP A 516 -4.14 -51.34 -22.52
CA TRP A 516 -3.16 -52.16 -23.24
C TRP A 516 -2.51 -53.21 -22.33
N TRP A 517 -2.15 -52.84 -21.10
CA TRP A 517 -1.51 -53.76 -20.14
C TRP A 517 -2.43 -54.87 -19.66
N ARG A 518 -3.76 -54.69 -19.75
CA ARG A 518 -4.76 -55.68 -19.37
C ARG A 518 -5.19 -56.61 -20.54
N ARG A 519 -4.73 -56.34 -21.73
CA ARG A 519 -4.86 -57.25 -22.89
C ARG A 519 -3.66 -58.19 -23.01
#